data_6fc01ca19bd2fa3f739a3051ac9b502a
#
_entry.id   6fc01ca19bd2fa3f739a3051ac9b502a
#
_cell.length_a   1.000
_cell.length_b   1.000
_cell.length_c   1.000
_cell.angle_alpha   90.00
_cell.angle_beta   90.00
_cell.angle_gamma   90.00
#
_symmetry.space_group_name_H-M   'P 1'
#
loop_
_entity.id
_entity.type
_entity.pdbx_description
1 polymer ?
#
loop_
_entity_poly.entity_id
_entity_poly.type
_entity_poly.pdbx_seq_one_letter_code
_entity_poly.pdbx_strand_id
1 'polypeptide(L)'
;MDFNKLTLKSQEGVAAAQELARRMGNPELYPEHLLLALLDQELPQQLVPDAAELRAQAEAALRAKPATQGAQQQPQVSAALSRVLDRASDEAKKLEDDYVSTEHLLLALDAVPRDALLAKIAQVRGGQRVTSQDPEGTYQALEKFGRDLTELAEQGKLDPVIGRDEEIRRVIQVLSRRTKNNPVLIGDPGVGKTAIVEGLAQR
;
A
#
# COMPACT_ATOMS: atom_id res chain seq x y z
N MET A 1 0.08 -1.92 23.54
CA MET A 1 0.47 -1.25 22.28
C MET A 1 0.16 0.22 22.33
N ASP A 2 1.05 1.11 21.86
CA ASP A 2 0.82 2.55 21.75
C ASP A 2 0.14 2.87 20.41
N PHE A 3 -1.10 3.36 20.43
CA PHE A 3 -1.86 3.71 19.22
C PHE A 3 -1.23 4.85 18.41
N ASN A 4 -0.41 5.70 19.02
CA ASN A 4 0.32 6.75 18.31
C ASN A 4 1.41 6.20 17.37
N LYS A 5 1.80 4.94 17.56
CA LYS A 5 2.74 4.25 16.68
C LYS A 5 2.08 3.53 15.50
N LEU A 6 0.76 3.59 15.37
CA LEU A 6 0.06 3.10 14.19
C LEU A 6 0.10 4.14 13.07
N THR A 7 0.22 3.69 11.82
CA THR A 7 -0.03 4.55 10.65
C THR A 7 -1.50 4.96 10.61
N LEU A 8 -1.83 6.01 9.86
CA LEU A 8 -3.21 6.47 9.71
C LEU A 8 -4.12 5.35 9.19
N LYS A 9 -3.66 4.59 8.20
CA LYS A 9 -4.40 3.44 7.65
C LYS A 9 -4.59 2.31 8.65
N SER A 10 -3.60 2.05 9.49
CA SER A 10 -3.71 1.07 10.58
C SER A 10 -4.73 1.53 11.64
N GLN A 11 -4.75 2.82 11.98
CA GLN A 11 -5.74 3.39 12.90
C GLN A 11 -7.15 3.28 12.31
N GLU A 12 -7.34 3.66 11.03
CA GLU A 12 -8.60 3.48 10.29
C GLU A 12 -9.07 2.02 10.32
N GLY A 13 -8.15 1.07 10.08
CA GLY A 13 -8.45 -0.37 10.12
C GLY A 13 -8.95 -0.84 11.49
N VAL A 14 -8.29 -0.41 12.56
CA VAL A 14 -8.73 -0.75 13.93
C VAL A 14 -10.08 -0.13 14.27
N ALA A 15 -10.31 1.13 13.89
CA ALA A 15 -11.60 1.81 14.10
C ALA A 15 -12.73 1.12 13.30
N ALA A 16 -12.49 0.75 12.04
CA ALA A 16 -13.45 0.01 11.23
C ALA A 16 -13.75 -1.38 11.80
N ALA A 17 -12.74 -2.06 12.34
CA ALA A 17 -12.92 -3.34 13.02
C ALA A 17 -13.82 -3.22 14.28
N GLN A 18 -13.65 -2.15 15.05
CA GLN A 18 -14.50 -1.87 16.23
C GLN A 18 -15.96 -1.64 15.81
N GLU A 19 -16.17 -0.84 14.76
CA GLU A 19 -17.50 -0.58 14.22
C GLU A 19 -18.14 -1.86 13.66
N LEU A 20 -17.36 -2.72 13.00
CA LEU A 20 -17.83 -4.01 12.51
C LEU A 20 -18.27 -4.92 13.68
N ALA A 21 -17.46 -5.04 14.73
CA ALA A 21 -17.81 -5.81 15.93
C ALA A 21 -19.09 -5.30 16.59
N ARG A 22 -19.26 -3.97 16.67
CA ARG A 22 -20.48 -3.34 17.18
C ARG A 22 -21.71 -3.68 16.33
N ARG A 23 -21.60 -3.59 14.99
CA ARG A 23 -22.69 -3.93 14.06
C ARG A 23 -23.09 -5.41 14.15
N MET A 24 -22.10 -6.29 14.35
CA MET A 24 -22.34 -7.73 14.49
C MET A 24 -22.84 -8.12 15.89
N GLY A 25 -22.86 -7.19 16.85
CA GLY A 25 -23.25 -7.46 18.24
C GLY A 25 -22.24 -8.30 19.01
N ASN A 26 -20.99 -8.37 18.55
CA ASN A 26 -19.96 -9.10 19.27
C ASN A 26 -19.47 -8.30 20.48
N PRO A 27 -19.43 -8.90 21.70
CA PRO A 27 -18.99 -8.21 22.90
C PRO A 27 -17.48 -7.97 22.92
N GLU A 28 -16.74 -8.69 22.11
CA GLU A 28 -15.29 -8.57 21.97
C GLU A 28 -14.89 -8.27 20.52
N LEU A 29 -13.80 -7.52 20.40
CA LEU A 29 -13.12 -7.25 19.15
C LEU A 29 -12.12 -8.38 18.87
N TYR A 30 -12.42 -9.22 17.89
CA TYR A 30 -11.62 -10.38 17.51
C TYR A 30 -10.65 -10.07 16.36
N PRO A 31 -9.57 -10.87 16.15
CA PRO A 31 -8.66 -10.73 15.02
C PRO A 31 -9.36 -10.75 13.66
N GLU A 32 -10.42 -11.51 13.52
CA GLU A 32 -11.21 -11.64 12.31
C GLU A 32 -11.90 -10.32 11.92
N HIS A 33 -12.34 -9.51 12.89
CA HIS A 33 -12.86 -8.16 12.61
C HIS A 33 -11.76 -7.27 12.01
N LEU A 34 -10.54 -7.32 12.57
CA LEU A 34 -9.42 -6.57 12.05
C LEU A 34 -9.05 -7.04 10.64
N LEU A 35 -9.02 -8.35 10.39
CA LEU A 35 -8.76 -8.90 9.06
C LEU A 35 -9.77 -8.37 8.04
N LEU A 36 -11.07 -8.43 8.34
CA LEU A 36 -12.12 -7.93 7.45
C LEU A 36 -11.96 -6.43 7.16
N ALA A 37 -11.70 -5.63 8.20
CA ALA A 37 -11.49 -4.19 8.06
C ALA A 37 -10.24 -3.85 7.22
N LEU A 38 -9.16 -4.62 7.35
CA LEU A 38 -7.97 -4.46 6.52
C LEU A 38 -8.24 -4.87 5.07
N LEU A 39 -8.99 -5.94 4.83
CA LEU A 39 -9.36 -6.38 3.48
C LEU A 39 -10.29 -5.40 2.74
N ASP A 40 -10.82 -4.37 3.41
CA ASP A 40 -11.55 -3.26 2.77
C ASP A 40 -10.62 -2.12 2.31
N GLN A 41 -9.33 -2.18 2.64
CA GLN A 41 -8.33 -1.18 2.24
C GLN A 41 -7.54 -1.65 1.00
N GLU A 42 -7.14 -0.69 0.16
CA GLU A 42 -6.49 -0.95 -1.13
C GLU A 42 -5.18 -1.76 -0.99
N LEU A 43 -4.26 -1.30 -0.13
CA LEU A 43 -2.96 -1.96 0.03
C LEU A 43 -3.08 -3.39 0.58
N PRO A 44 -3.80 -3.68 1.67
CA PRO A 44 -4.06 -5.04 2.12
C PRO A 44 -4.67 -5.96 1.04
N GLN A 45 -5.60 -5.46 0.23
CA GLN A 45 -6.17 -6.24 -0.88
C GLN A 45 -5.13 -6.64 -1.91
N GLN A 46 -4.20 -5.75 -2.26
CA GLN A 46 -3.11 -6.04 -3.20
C GLN A 46 -2.12 -7.07 -2.65
N LEU A 47 -1.88 -7.06 -1.34
CA LEU A 47 -0.94 -7.95 -0.68
C LEU A 47 -1.48 -9.37 -0.53
N VAL A 48 -2.80 -9.53 -0.44
CA VAL A 48 -3.45 -10.83 -0.18
C VAL A 48 -3.93 -11.44 -1.50
N PRO A 49 -3.44 -12.65 -1.89
CA PRO A 49 -3.79 -13.26 -3.18
C PRO A 49 -5.28 -13.66 -3.27
N ASP A 50 -5.86 -14.21 -2.20
CA ASP A 50 -7.22 -14.75 -2.17
C ASP A 50 -8.09 -14.03 -1.12
N ALA A 51 -8.19 -12.69 -1.27
CA ALA A 51 -8.92 -11.85 -0.32
C ALA A 51 -10.39 -12.27 -0.14
N ALA A 52 -11.04 -12.77 -1.20
CA ALA A 52 -12.44 -13.22 -1.14
C ALA A 52 -12.61 -14.48 -0.28
N GLU A 53 -11.71 -15.44 -0.40
CA GLU A 53 -11.73 -16.66 0.41
C GLU A 53 -11.45 -16.36 1.88
N LEU A 54 -10.41 -15.56 2.16
CA LEU A 54 -10.09 -15.13 3.53
C LEU A 54 -11.24 -14.35 4.17
N ARG A 55 -11.91 -13.50 3.40
CA ARG A 55 -13.11 -12.79 3.85
C ARG A 55 -14.21 -13.78 4.26
N ALA A 56 -14.52 -14.76 3.40
CA ALA A 56 -15.55 -15.76 3.69
C ALA A 56 -15.20 -16.57 4.94
N GLN A 57 -13.94 -16.96 5.11
CA GLN A 57 -13.48 -17.69 6.29
C GLN A 57 -13.61 -16.85 7.57
N ALA A 58 -13.17 -15.58 7.54
CA ALA A 58 -13.27 -14.67 8.67
C ALA A 58 -14.74 -14.39 9.07
N GLU A 59 -15.62 -14.17 8.09
CA GLU A 59 -17.06 -14.01 8.34
C GLU A 59 -17.68 -15.26 8.96
N ALA A 60 -17.34 -16.46 8.46
CA ALA A 60 -17.81 -17.70 9.02
C ALA A 60 -17.34 -17.89 10.48
N ALA A 61 -16.08 -17.57 10.75
CA ALA A 61 -15.54 -17.60 12.11
C ALA A 61 -16.27 -16.63 13.05
N LEU A 62 -16.57 -15.42 12.59
CA LEU A 62 -17.30 -14.42 13.39
C LEU A 62 -18.76 -14.83 13.66
N ARG A 63 -19.43 -15.47 12.71
CA ARG A 63 -20.79 -16.00 12.93
C ARG A 63 -20.85 -17.07 14.04
N ALA A 64 -19.74 -17.75 14.30
CA ALA A 64 -19.64 -18.74 15.38
C ALA A 64 -19.31 -18.10 16.75
N LYS A 65 -18.98 -16.80 16.78
CA LYS A 65 -18.67 -16.07 18.03
C LYS A 65 -19.95 -15.63 18.74
N PRO A 66 -19.91 -15.45 20.07
CA PRO A 66 -21.04 -14.90 20.82
C PRO A 66 -21.46 -13.54 20.27
N ALA A 67 -22.77 -13.35 20.09
CA ALA A 67 -23.40 -12.08 19.73
C ALA A 67 -24.52 -11.77 20.70
N THR A 68 -24.61 -10.52 21.14
CA THR A 68 -25.65 -10.03 22.03
C THR A 68 -26.56 -9.06 21.29
N GLN A 69 -27.86 -9.30 21.30
CA GLN A 69 -28.84 -8.36 20.73
C GLN A 69 -29.04 -7.17 21.70
N GLY A 70 -28.88 -5.95 21.17
CA GLY A 70 -29.26 -4.74 21.91
C GLY A 70 -28.17 -4.12 22.79
N ALA A 71 -26.95 -4.64 22.82
CA ALA A 71 -25.87 -4.03 23.59
C ALA A 71 -25.21 -2.89 22.81
N GLN A 72 -25.43 -1.64 23.22
CA GLN A 72 -24.69 -0.45 22.78
C GLN A 72 -23.30 -0.34 23.46
N GLN A 73 -22.78 -1.44 24.01
CA GLN A 73 -21.47 -1.42 24.66
C GLN A 73 -20.36 -1.44 23.60
N GLN A 74 -19.31 -0.67 23.87
CA GLN A 74 -18.10 -0.74 23.05
C GLN A 74 -17.47 -2.14 23.19
N PRO A 75 -17.16 -2.84 22.08
CA PRO A 75 -16.51 -4.13 22.12
C PRO A 75 -15.17 -4.05 22.85
N GLN A 76 -14.92 -4.96 23.78
CA GLN A 76 -13.63 -5.04 24.46
C GLN A 76 -12.61 -5.74 23.55
N VAL A 77 -11.34 -5.33 23.61
CA VAL A 77 -10.28 -5.99 22.86
C VAL A 77 -10.08 -7.39 23.42
N SER A 78 -10.27 -8.41 22.59
CA SER A 78 -10.04 -9.80 23.00
C SER A 78 -8.55 -10.07 23.28
N ALA A 79 -8.26 -11.04 24.15
CA ALA A 79 -6.89 -11.46 24.43
C ALA A 79 -6.15 -11.96 23.16
N ALA A 80 -6.89 -12.50 22.18
CA ALA A 80 -6.35 -12.92 20.90
C ALA A 80 -5.90 -11.72 20.06
N LEU A 81 -6.74 -10.67 19.95
CA LEU A 81 -6.40 -9.47 19.20
C LEU A 81 -5.27 -8.69 19.89
N SER A 82 -5.25 -8.62 21.22
CA SER A 82 -4.13 -8.00 21.95
C SER A 82 -2.78 -8.63 21.56
N ARG A 83 -2.72 -9.97 21.49
CA ARG A 83 -1.52 -10.67 21.03
C ARG A 83 -1.16 -10.37 19.57
N VAL A 84 -2.15 -10.20 18.68
CA VAL A 84 -1.92 -9.81 17.30
C VAL A 84 -1.28 -8.42 17.25
N LEU A 85 -1.84 -7.45 17.98
CA LEU A 85 -1.30 -6.09 18.03
C LEU A 85 0.13 -6.03 18.60
N ASP A 86 0.43 -6.83 19.62
CA ASP A 86 1.80 -6.93 20.16
C ASP A 86 2.77 -7.55 19.15
N ARG A 87 2.37 -8.63 18.46
CA ARG A 87 3.14 -9.22 17.36
C ARG A 87 3.36 -8.24 16.21
N ALA A 88 2.36 -7.43 15.84
CA ALA A 88 2.51 -6.42 14.80
C ALA A 88 3.59 -5.38 15.15
N SER A 89 3.67 -4.99 16.43
CA SER A 89 4.75 -4.12 16.91
C SER A 89 6.13 -4.78 16.80
N ASP A 90 6.21 -6.09 17.03
CA ASP A 90 7.47 -6.81 16.87
C ASP A 90 7.85 -7.02 15.40
N GLU A 91 6.86 -7.18 14.50
CA GLU A 91 7.11 -7.22 13.05
C GLU A 91 7.65 -5.87 12.54
N ALA A 92 7.11 -4.74 12.99
CA ALA A 92 7.62 -3.42 12.66
C ALA A 92 9.10 -3.26 13.08
N LYS A 93 9.45 -3.71 14.29
CA LYS A 93 10.86 -3.70 14.76
C LYS A 93 11.78 -4.57 13.90
N LYS A 94 11.31 -5.77 13.48
CA LYS A 94 12.10 -6.68 12.62
C LYS A 94 12.38 -6.08 11.24
N LEU A 95 11.43 -5.28 10.73
CA LEU A 95 11.56 -4.58 9.46
C LEU A 95 12.22 -3.20 9.62
N GLU A 96 12.66 -2.86 10.85
CA GLU A 96 13.29 -1.59 11.21
C GLU A 96 12.40 -0.37 10.92
N ASP A 97 11.09 -0.53 11.07
CA ASP A 97 10.09 0.50 10.82
C ASP A 97 9.74 1.26 12.12
N ASP A 98 9.51 2.57 12.01
CA ASP A 98 9.20 3.45 13.14
C ASP A 98 7.72 3.37 13.53
N TYR A 99 6.85 3.02 12.58
CA TYR A 99 5.41 2.90 12.76
C TYR A 99 4.90 1.52 12.35
N VAL A 100 3.79 1.12 12.96
CA VAL A 100 3.09 -0.13 12.63
C VAL A 100 2.06 0.15 11.53
N SER A 101 2.35 -0.31 10.33
CA SER A 101 1.51 -0.19 9.15
C SER A 101 0.55 -1.39 9.00
N THR A 102 -0.32 -1.32 8.01
CA THR A 102 -1.30 -2.37 7.70
C THR A 102 -0.64 -3.69 7.35
N GLU A 103 0.54 -3.68 6.73
CA GLU A 103 1.32 -4.89 6.41
C GLU A 103 1.80 -5.61 7.68
N HIS A 104 2.20 -4.88 8.72
CA HIS A 104 2.59 -5.48 10.00
C HIS A 104 1.41 -6.15 10.69
N LEU A 105 0.21 -5.53 10.59
CA LEU A 105 -1.02 -6.13 11.09
C LEU A 105 -1.37 -7.41 10.33
N LEU A 106 -1.21 -7.43 8.99
CA LEU A 106 -1.42 -8.64 8.17
C LEU A 106 -0.43 -9.74 8.52
N LEU A 107 0.87 -9.41 8.69
CA LEU A 107 1.89 -10.37 9.12
C LEU A 107 1.56 -10.97 10.50
N ALA A 108 1.08 -10.14 11.42
CA ALA A 108 0.73 -10.56 12.77
C ALA A 108 -0.57 -11.38 12.84
N LEU A 109 -1.50 -11.17 11.91
CA LEU A 109 -2.73 -11.97 11.80
C LEU A 109 -2.46 -13.41 11.35
N ASP A 110 -1.33 -13.64 10.66
CA ASP A 110 -0.90 -14.97 10.17
C ASP A 110 -1.97 -15.66 9.29
N ALA A 111 -2.73 -14.85 8.55
CA ALA A 111 -3.80 -15.32 7.68
C ALA A 111 -3.30 -15.72 6.26
N VAL A 112 -2.07 -15.36 5.93
CA VAL A 112 -1.41 -15.61 4.64
C VAL A 112 -0.01 -16.17 4.91
N PRO A 113 0.52 -17.09 4.07
CA PRO A 113 1.89 -17.58 4.22
C PRO A 113 2.89 -16.43 4.27
N ARG A 114 3.67 -16.40 5.36
CA ARG A 114 4.56 -15.30 5.72
C ARG A 114 5.53 -14.92 4.61
N ASP A 115 6.19 -15.89 4.00
CA ASP A 115 7.20 -15.64 2.97
C ASP A 115 6.60 -15.01 1.71
N ALA A 116 5.41 -15.45 1.32
CA ALA A 116 4.68 -14.89 0.19
C ALA A 116 4.25 -13.44 0.47
N LEU A 117 3.81 -13.16 1.69
CA LEU A 117 3.41 -11.82 2.11
C LEU A 117 4.62 -10.87 2.16
N LEU A 118 5.75 -11.31 2.73
CA LEU A 118 7.00 -10.52 2.77
C LEU A 118 7.53 -10.20 1.38
N ALA A 119 7.48 -11.15 0.44
CA ALA A 119 7.90 -10.92 -0.94
C ALA A 119 7.05 -9.82 -1.62
N LYS A 120 5.73 -9.85 -1.42
CA LYS A 120 4.83 -8.82 -1.95
C LYS A 120 5.03 -7.45 -1.28
N ILE A 121 5.21 -7.42 0.05
CA ILE A 121 5.53 -6.19 0.78
C ILE A 121 6.81 -5.55 0.22
N ALA A 122 7.86 -6.34 0.01
CA ALA A 122 9.11 -5.84 -0.56
C ALA A 122 8.92 -5.26 -1.97
N GLN A 123 8.10 -5.90 -2.81
CA GLN A 123 7.76 -5.43 -4.14
C GLN A 123 7.01 -4.08 -4.10
N VAL A 124 5.98 -3.97 -3.26
CA VAL A 124 5.14 -2.76 -3.16
C VAL A 124 5.91 -1.59 -2.54
N ARG A 125 6.69 -1.86 -1.50
CA ARG A 125 7.49 -0.82 -0.81
C ARG A 125 8.69 -0.33 -1.63
N GLY A 126 9.22 -1.13 -2.57
CA GLY A 126 10.44 -0.79 -3.31
C GLY A 126 11.65 -0.53 -2.40
N GLY A 127 11.72 -1.17 -1.22
CA GLY A 127 12.77 -0.97 -0.22
C GLY A 127 12.56 0.24 0.71
N GLN A 128 11.43 0.93 0.65
CA GLN A 128 11.12 2.03 1.56
C GLN A 128 10.77 1.53 2.96
N ARG A 129 11.17 2.29 3.98
CA ARG A 129 10.82 2.05 5.39
C ARG A 129 9.62 2.90 5.80
N VAL A 130 8.88 2.42 6.79
CA VAL A 130 7.73 3.14 7.38
C VAL A 130 8.25 4.14 8.42
N THR A 131 8.61 5.33 7.98
CA THR A 131 9.18 6.40 8.83
C THR A 131 8.18 7.53 9.12
N SER A 132 6.97 7.46 8.59
CA SER A 132 5.91 8.44 8.79
C SER A 132 4.59 7.77 9.14
N GLN A 133 3.61 8.56 9.57
CA GLN A 133 2.25 8.06 9.85
C GLN A 133 1.41 7.83 8.58
N ASP A 134 1.83 8.33 7.43
CA ASP A 134 1.17 8.12 6.13
C ASP A 134 2.16 7.61 5.07
N PRO A 135 2.74 6.42 5.25
CA PRO A 135 3.64 5.83 4.27
C PRO A 135 2.90 5.25 3.07
N GLU A 136 1.69 4.72 3.30
CA GLU A 136 0.89 4.05 2.28
C GLU A 136 0.47 5.01 1.15
N GLY A 137 0.32 6.30 1.46
CA GLY A 137 0.08 7.35 0.46
C GLY A 137 1.25 7.56 -0.50
N THR A 138 2.48 7.18 -0.09
CA THR A 138 3.69 7.33 -0.91
C THR A 138 4.07 6.07 -1.68
N TYR A 139 3.50 4.90 -1.32
CA TYR A 139 3.77 3.65 -2.01
C TYR A 139 3.21 3.69 -3.43
N GLN A 140 4.01 3.23 -4.38
CA GLN A 140 3.62 3.22 -5.78
C GLN A 140 3.17 4.60 -6.32
N ALA A 141 3.72 5.70 -5.76
CA ALA A 141 3.35 7.06 -6.18
C ALA A 141 3.60 7.28 -7.68
N LEU A 142 4.66 6.69 -8.24
CA LEU A 142 4.92 6.77 -9.68
C LEU A 142 3.88 6.01 -10.51
N GLU A 143 3.42 4.85 -10.05
CA GLU A 143 2.37 4.07 -10.72
C GLU A 143 1.00 4.76 -10.61
N LYS A 144 0.69 5.37 -9.44
CA LYS A 144 -0.59 6.05 -9.19
C LYS A 144 -0.71 7.39 -9.91
N PHE A 145 0.37 8.16 -9.95
CA PHE A 145 0.35 9.56 -10.45
C PHE A 145 1.21 9.78 -11.69
N GLY A 146 2.08 8.83 -12.04
CA GLY A 146 2.92 8.86 -13.22
C GLY A 146 2.28 8.16 -14.43
N ARG A 147 2.95 8.28 -15.56
CA ARG A 147 2.66 7.50 -16.76
C ARG A 147 3.96 6.87 -17.20
N ASP A 148 3.99 5.55 -17.37
CA ASP A 148 5.14 4.85 -17.95
C ASP A 148 5.15 5.09 -19.45
N LEU A 149 6.02 6.01 -19.88
CA LEU A 149 6.15 6.36 -21.30
C LEU A 149 6.86 5.26 -22.10
N THR A 150 7.70 4.45 -21.45
CA THR A 150 8.39 3.33 -22.09
C THR A 150 7.39 2.25 -22.48
N GLU A 151 6.53 1.87 -21.54
CA GLU A 151 5.44 0.92 -21.80
C GLU A 151 4.48 1.43 -22.88
N LEU A 152 4.11 2.71 -22.83
CA LEU A 152 3.24 3.32 -23.85
C LEU A 152 3.90 3.34 -25.23
N ALA A 153 5.22 3.54 -25.31
CA ALA A 153 5.99 3.46 -26.54
C ALA A 153 6.01 2.05 -27.12
N GLU A 154 6.27 1.03 -26.30
CA GLU A 154 6.23 -0.40 -26.68
C GLU A 154 4.85 -0.81 -27.21
N GLN A 155 3.78 -0.27 -26.61
CA GLN A 155 2.41 -0.50 -27.04
C GLN A 155 2.00 0.32 -28.29
N GLY A 156 2.88 1.18 -28.82
CA GLY A 156 2.58 2.06 -29.96
C GLY A 156 1.51 3.11 -29.66
N LYS A 157 1.33 3.49 -28.40
CA LYS A 157 0.29 4.44 -27.95
C LYS A 157 0.77 5.89 -27.87
N LEU A 158 2.03 6.15 -28.17
CA LEU A 158 2.57 7.51 -28.23
C LEU A 158 2.53 8.06 -29.66
N ASP A 159 2.21 9.34 -29.78
CA ASP A 159 2.26 10.00 -31.05
C ASP A 159 3.69 10.15 -31.59
N PRO A 160 3.93 10.05 -32.90
CA PRO A 160 5.27 10.22 -33.48
C PRO A 160 5.79 11.64 -33.25
N VAL A 161 6.99 11.76 -32.72
CA VAL A 161 7.64 13.06 -32.46
C VAL A 161 8.47 13.46 -33.67
N ILE A 162 8.10 14.59 -34.32
CA ILE A 162 8.74 15.10 -35.54
C ILE A 162 9.46 16.40 -35.20
N GLY A 163 10.66 16.57 -35.76
CA GLY A 163 11.41 17.81 -35.70
C GLY A 163 12.04 18.14 -34.34
N ARG A 164 12.26 17.13 -33.47
CA ARG A 164 12.90 17.27 -32.16
C ARG A 164 14.13 16.38 -31.97
N ASP A 165 14.72 15.95 -33.07
CA ASP A 165 15.86 15.02 -33.04
C ASP A 165 17.10 15.58 -32.32
N GLU A 166 17.37 16.86 -32.46
CA GLU A 166 18.51 17.52 -31.85
C GLU A 166 18.35 17.59 -30.34
N GLU A 167 17.19 18.00 -29.84
CA GLU A 167 16.89 18.08 -28.42
C GLU A 167 16.89 16.70 -27.78
N ILE A 168 16.28 15.69 -28.39
CA ILE A 168 16.26 14.30 -27.91
C ILE A 168 17.71 13.77 -27.83
N ARG A 169 18.52 13.97 -28.87
CA ARG A 169 19.93 13.55 -28.87
C ARG A 169 20.71 14.25 -27.75
N ARG A 170 20.42 15.53 -27.51
CA ARG A 170 21.06 16.31 -26.44
C ARG A 170 20.68 15.75 -25.06
N VAL A 171 19.42 15.41 -24.83
CA VAL A 171 18.94 14.78 -23.59
C VAL A 171 19.65 13.44 -23.36
N ILE A 172 19.73 12.59 -24.39
CA ILE A 172 20.45 11.30 -24.32
C ILE A 172 21.92 11.51 -23.93
N GLN A 173 22.59 12.47 -24.56
CA GLN A 173 23.99 12.78 -24.24
C GLN A 173 24.18 13.23 -22.80
N VAL A 174 23.21 14.00 -22.21
CA VAL A 174 23.28 14.41 -20.81
C VAL A 174 23.04 13.23 -19.89
N LEU A 175 22.01 12.43 -20.14
CA LEU A 175 21.67 11.25 -19.35
C LEU A 175 22.80 10.19 -19.33
N SER A 176 23.56 10.07 -20.42
CA SER A 176 24.67 9.12 -20.55
C SER A 176 25.94 9.53 -19.79
N ARG A 177 25.98 10.69 -19.15
CA ARG A 177 27.13 11.14 -18.37
C ARG A 177 27.23 10.39 -17.04
N ARG A 178 28.46 10.19 -16.54
CA ARG A 178 28.68 9.61 -15.22
C ARG A 178 28.27 10.51 -14.07
N THR A 179 28.34 11.83 -14.29
CA THR A 179 27.99 12.87 -13.31
C THR A 179 27.29 14.01 -14.04
N LYS A 180 26.50 14.83 -13.34
CA LYS A 180 25.70 15.94 -13.90
C LYS A 180 24.80 15.45 -15.05
N ASN A 181 24.14 14.33 -14.83
CA ASN A 181 23.28 13.64 -15.79
C ASN A 181 21.78 13.98 -15.63
N ASN A 182 21.46 15.11 -15.01
CA ASN A 182 20.09 15.59 -14.81
C ASN A 182 19.75 16.67 -15.87
N PRO A 183 19.15 16.32 -17.02
CA PRO A 183 18.73 17.31 -18.00
C PRO A 183 17.50 18.10 -17.50
N VAL A 184 17.46 19.38 -17.79
CA VAL A 184 16.31 20.24 -17.53
C VAL A 184 15.83 20.84 -18.85
N LEU A 185 14.56 20.65 -19.18
CA LEU A 185 13.91 21.23 -20.36
C LEU A 185 13.25 22.56 -19.99
N ILE A 186 13.72 23.66 -20.57
CA ILE A 186 13.22 25.00 -20.31
C ILE A 186 12.57 25.53 -21.59
N GLY A 187 11.46 26.24 -21.47
CA GLY A 187 10.75 26.86 -22.58
C GLY A 187 9.34 27.28 -22.19
N ASP A 188 8.68 28.04 -23.04
CA ASP A 188 7.32 28.52 -22.85
C ASP A 188 6.29 27.35 -22.77
N PRO A 189 5.09 27.57 -22.20
CA PRO A 189 4.01 26.61 -22.28
C PRO A 189 3.67 26.26 -23.74
N GLY A 190 3.41 24.98 -24.03
CA GLY A 190 2.98 24.54 -25.35
C GLY A 190 4.09 24.32 -26.40
N VAL A 191 5.35 24.62 -26.13
CA VAL A 191 6.45 24.44 -27.11
C VAL A 191 6.89 22.98 -27.33
N GLY A 192 6.20 21.98 -26.72
CA GLY A 192 6.47 20.58 -26.95
C GLY A 192 7.56 19.97 -26.03
N LYS A 193 7.75 20.49 -24.80
CA LYS A 193 8.70 19.90 -23.84
C LYS A 193 8.40 18.43 -23.53
N THR A 194 7.14 18.08 -23.35
CA THR A 194 6.68 16.71 -23.10
C THR A 194 6.95 15.81 -24.31
N ALA A 195 6.76 16.31 -25.53
CA ALA A 195 7.03 15.56 -26.74
C ALA A 195 8.51 15.10 -26.86
N ILE A 196 9.45 15.87 -26.31
CA ILE A 196 10.88 15.45 -26.25
C ILE A 196 11.05 14.22 -25.38
N VAL A 197 10.34 14.15 -24.24
CA VAL A 197 10.38 12.98 -23.33
C VAL A 197 9.69 11.78 -23.95
N GLU A 198 8.55 11.98 -24.62
CA GLU A 198 7.85 10.93 -25.37
C GLU A 198 8.71 10.39 -26.53
N GLY A 199 9.38 11.28 -27.27
CA GLY A 199 10.32 10.89 -28.31
C GLY A 199 11.58 10.19 -27.79
N LEU A 200 12.00 10.48 -26.56
CA LEU A 200 13.06 9.73 -25.90
C LEU A 200 12.61 8.30 -25.56
N ALA A 201 11.38 8.12 -25.07
CA ALA A 201 10.82 6.81 -24.76
C ALA A 201 10.62 5.91 -25.99
N GLN A 202 10.42 6.51 -27.18
CA GLN A 202 10.29 5.80 -28.46
C GLN A 202 11.62 5.31 -29.03
N ARG A 203 12.76 5.67 -28.49
CA ARG A 203 14.12 5.34 -28.96
C ARG A 203 14.84 4.37 -28.06
#